data_7e8576a854b6dee739f4da6c42b15b68
#
_entry.id   7e8576a854b6dee739f4da6c42b15b68
#
_cell.length_a   1.000
_cell.length_b   1.000
_cell.length_c   1.000
_cell.angle_alpha   90.00
_cell.angle_beta   90.00
_cell.angle_gamma   90.00
#
_symmetry.space_group_name_H-M   'P 1'
#
loop_
_entity.id
_entity.type
_entity.pdbx_description
1 polymer ?
#
loop_
_entity_poly.entity_id
_entity_poly.type
_entity_poly.pdbx_seq_one_letter_code
_entity_poly.pdbx_strand_id
1 'polypeptide(L)'
;MKRTFIALLCLVAATAASAQQYMRIWQAGNSERVALQDITYSADGSTLQVGGKQYSTAGIDSITMVHVITVNFQGEQATVDAGNAPGVTYSVNGANVSIVSTNVKQELETVLQGQSSNGSLTYTGPLKCKFTLNGLDLTSTQGPAIDIPCGKRVALILAP
;
A
#
# COMPACT_ATOMS: atom_id res chain seq x y z
N MET A 1 56.80 11.69 -1.25
CA MET A 1 55.74 10.88 -0.68
C MET A 1 54.41 11.41 -1.16
N LYS A 2 53.80 10.76 -2.14
CA LYS A 2 52.51 11.14 -2.73
C LYS A 2 51.42 10.37 -1.92
N ARG A 3 50.58 11.07 -1.18
CA ARG A 3 49.41 10.49 -0.50
C ARG A 3 48.27 10.42 -1.49
N THR A 4 47.92 9.23 -1.95
CA THR A 4 46.76 8.95 -2.80
C THR A 4 45.54 8.88 -1.88
N PHE A 5 44.62 9.85 -1.96
CA PHE A 5 43.32 9.80 -1.35
C PHE A 5 42.43 8.88 -2.19
N ILE A 6 42.11 7.71 -1.68
CA ILE A 6 41.08 6.86 -2.27
C ILE A 6 39.74 7.37 -1.70
N ALA A 7 39.01 8.11 -2.50
CA ALA A 7 37.62 8.46 -2.21
C ALA A 7 36.76 7.21 -2.41
N LEU A 8 36.32 6.58 -1.31
CA LEU A 8 35.36 5.49 -1.33
C LEU A 8 33.98 6.10 -1.66
N LEU A 9 33.60 6.04 -2.92
CA LEU A 9 32.28 6.43 -3.38
C LEU A 9 31.27 5.32 -2.96
N CYS A 10 30.63 5.49 -1.80
CA CYS A 10 29.48 4.66 -1.42
C CYS A 10 28.35 4.93 -2.39
N LEU A 11 28.23 4.10 -3.43
CA LEU A 11 27.06 4.06 -4.30
C LEU A 11 25.92 3.43 -3.49
N VAL A 12 25.11 4.26 -2.86
CA VAL A 12 23.82 3.82 -2.29
C VAL A 12 22.92 3.51 -3.48
N ALA A 13 22.85 2.24 -3.86
CA ALA A 13 21.82 1.77 -4.77
C ALA A 13 20.48 1.91 -4.04
N ALA A 14 19.77 3.01 -4.30
CA ALA A 14 18.37 3.10 -3.95
C ALA A 14 17.64 2.05 -4.81
N THR A 15 17.37 0.89 -4.23
CA THR A 15 16.42 -0.04 -4.81
C THR A 15 15.06 0.66 -4.74
N ALA A 16 14.59 1.18 -5.87
CA ALA A 16 13.22 1.59 -6.02
C ALA A 16 12.37 0.33 -5.76
N ALA A 17 11.82 0.21 -4.57
CA ALA A 17 10.80 -0.78 -4.29
C ALA A 17 9.63 -0.43 -5.20
N SER A 18 9.47 -1.17 -6.31
CA SER A 18 8.31 -1.00 -7.16
C SER A 18 7.11 -1.43 -6.33
N ALA A 19 6.20 -0.51 -6.13
CA ALA A 19 4.97 -0.77 -5.41
C ALA A 19 4.26 -1.97 -6.01
N GLN A 20 4.03 -2.98 -5.19
CA GLN A 20 3.38 -4.19 -5.63
C GLN A 20 1.92 -3.91 -5.93
N GLN A 21 1.51 -4.10 -7.17
CA GLN A 21 0.12 -3.99 -7.58
C GLN A 21 -0.61 -5.29 -7.26
N TYR A 22 -1.90 -5.20 -6.98
CA TYR A 22 -2.75 -6.34 -6.70
C TYR A 22 -4.02 -6.29 -7.55
N MET A 23 -4.55 -7.46 -7.86
CA MET A 23 -5.92 -7.58 -8.34
C MET A 23 -6.76 -8.35 -7.32
N ARG A 24 -8.04 -8.07 -7.31
CA ARG A 24 -9.03 -8.83 -6.56
C ARG A 24 -9.90 -9.58 -7.55
N ILE A 25 -9.94 -10.90 -7.40
CA ILE A 25 -10.73 -11.81 -8.23
C ILE A 25 -11.93 -12.25 -7.39
N TRP A 26 -13.11 -12.10 -7.96
CA TRP A 26 -14.38 -12.50 -7.34
C TRP A 26 -14.87 -13.78 -8.00
N GLN A 27 -15.25 -14.77 -7.18
CA GLN A 27 -15.81 -16.04 -7.62
C GLN A 27 -16.90 -16.48 -6.63
N ALA A 28 -18.11 -16.75 -7.11
CA ALA A 28 -19.23 -17.23 -6.31
C ALA A 28 -19.46 -16.47 -4.99
N GLY A 29 -19.37 -15.12 -5.05
CA GLY A 29 -19.57 -14.24 -3.90
C GLY A 29 -18.37 -14.11 -2.96
N ASN A 30 -17.30 -14.86 -3.18
CA ASN A 30 -16.03 -14.72 -2.46
C ASN A 30 -15.04 -13.92 -3.26
N SER A 31 -14.08 -13.28 -2.58
CA SER A 31 -13.01 -12.57 -3.28
C SER A 31 -11.65 -12.88 -2.69
N GLU A 32 -10.66 -12.96 -3.56
CA GLU A 32 -9.27 -13.14 -3.22
C GLU A 32 -8.42 -12.01 -3.78
N ARG A 33 -7.43 -11.54 -3.00
CA ARG A 33 -6.43 -10.57 -3.45
C ARG A 33 -5.19 -11.33 -3.90
N VAL A 34 -4.72 -11.07 -5.12
CA VAL A 34 -3.56 -11.73 -5.73
C VAL A 34 -2.57 -10.66 -6.20
N ALA A 35 -1.29 -10.89 -6.00
CA ALA A 35 -0.24 -10.02 -6.53
C ALA A 35 -0.29 -10.01 -8.07
N LEU A 36 -0.17 -8.82 -8.65
CA LEU A 36 -0.22 -8.62 -10.10
C LEU A 36 1.16 -8.92 -10.69
N GLN A 37 1.46 -10.20 -10.84
CA GLN A 37 2.69 -10.70 -11.43
C GLN A 37 2.39 -11.99 -12.21
N ASP A 38 3.18 -12.26 -13.26
CA ASP A 38 3.11 -13.47 -14.07
C ASP A 38 1.68 -13.78 -14.57
N ILE A 39 1.06 -12.77 -15.22
CA ILE A 39 -0.30 -12.91 -15.75
C ILE A 39 -0.24 -13.63 -17.09
N THR A 40 -0.88 -14.78 -17.16
CA THR A 40 -1.02 -15.55 -18.40
C THR A 40 -2.41 -16.14 -18.52
N TYR A 41 -2.82 -16.40 -19.75
CA TYR A 41 -4.02 -17.17 -20.07
C TYR A 41 -3.62 -18.47 -20.75
N SER A 42 -4.38 -19.55 -20.51
CA SER A 42 -4.26 -20.77 -21.32
C SER A 42 -4.60 -20.45 -22.79
N ALA A 43 -4.09 -21.27 -23.71
CA ALA A 43 -4.29 -21.05 -25.16
C ALA A 43 -5.79 -21.04 -25.57
N ASP A 44 -6.62 -21.77 -24.84
CA ASP A 44 -8.08 -21.84 -25.03
C ASP A 44 -8.84 -20.76 -24.23
N GLY A 45 -8.14 -19.93 -23.45
CA GLY A 45 -8.73 -18.89 -22.62
C GLY A 45 -9.51 -19.41 -21.40
N SER A 46 -9.50 -20.69 -21.12
CA SER A 46 -10.28 -21.31 -20.03
C SER A 46 -9.69 -21.05 -18.63
N THR A 47 -8.41 -20.71 -18.58
CA THR A 47 -7.69 -20.54 -17.30
C THR A 47 -6.91 -19.22 -17.31
N LEU A 48 -7.07 -18.44 -16.24
CA LEU A 48 -6.24 -17.31 -15.88
C LEU A 48 -5.21 -17.76 -14.84
N GLN A 49 -3.93 -17.52 -15.09
CA GLN A 49 -2.87 -17.67 -14.11
C GLN A 49 -2.36 -16.30 -13.70
N VAL A 50 -2.27 -16.05 -12.39
CA VAL A 50 -1.76 -14.80 -11.83
C VAL A 50 -1.19 -15.02 -10.43
N GLY A 51 0.01 -14.49 -10.17
CA GLY A 51 0.67 -14.61 -8.86
C GLY A 51 0.87 -16.05 -8.40
N GLY A 52 1.13 -16.97 -9.34
CA GLY A 52 1.31 -18.40 -9.06
C GLY A 52 0.01 -19.20 -8.80
N LYS A 53 -1.16 -18.56 -8.92
CA LYS A 53 -2.48 -19.21 -8.76
C LYS A 53 -3.21 -19.34 -10.08
N GLN A 54 -4.07 -20.34 -10.17
CA GLN A 54 -4.88 -20.61 -11.36
C GLN A 54 -6.37 -20.44 -11.04
N TYR A 55 -7.10 -19.83 -11.97
CA TYR A 55 -8.53 -19.56 -11.88
C TYR A 55 -9.22 -19.99 -13.17
N SER A 56 -10.33 -20.72 -13.05
CA SER A 56 -11.19 -20.96 -14.21
C SER A 56 -11.86 -19.66 -14.61
N THR A 57 -11.70 -19.23 -15.85
CA THR A 57 -12.27 -17.98 -16.36
C THR A 57 -13.80 -18.01 -16.32
N ALA A 58 -14.41 -19.18 -16.52
CA ALA A 58 -15.86 -19.37 -16.43
C ALA A 58 -16.42 -19.16 -15.00
N GLY A 59 -15.57 -19.29 -13.97
CA GLY A 59 -15.97 -19.08 -12.58
C GLY A 59 -15.67 -17.66 -12.06
N ILE A 60 -15.08 -16.78 -12.85
CA ILE A 60 -14.77 -15.42 -12.45
C ILE A 60 -15.98 -14.52 -12.67
N ASP A 61 -16.53 -13.98 -11.58
CA ASP A 61 -17.63 -13.00 -11.64
C ASP A 61 -17.11 -11.61 -12.02
N SER A 62 -15.97 -11.19 -11.47
CA SER A 62 -15.33 -9.92 -11.78
C SER A 62 -13.87 -9.87 -11.35
N ILE A 63 -13.12 -8.97 -11.95
CA ILE A 63 -11.74 -8.63 -11.58
C ILE A 63 -11.67 -7.12 -11.35
N THR A 64 -11.09 -6.72 -10.21
CA THR A 64 -10.85 -5.31 -9.89
C THR A 64 -9.38 -5.09 -9.53
N MET A 65 -8.83 -3.94 -9.95
CA MET A 65 -7.49 -3.54 -9.52
C MET A 65 -7.56 -3.01 -8.08
N VAL A 66 -6.58 -3.40 -7.27
CA VAL A 66 -6.43 -2.95 -5.89
C VAL A 66 -5.15 -2.15 -5.78
N HIS A 67 -5.26 -0.90 -5.38
CA HIS A 67 -4.12 -0.07 -5.05
C HIS A 67 -3.89 -0.10 -3.55
N VAL A 68 -2.68 -0.49 -3.17
CA VAL A 68 -2.26 -0.55 -1.76
C VAL A 68 -1.27 0.58 -1.50
N ILE A 69 -1.56 1.37 -0.49
CA ILE A 69 -0.66 2.37 0.05
C ILE A 69 -0.01 1.74 1.28
N THR A 70 1.31 1.77 1.37
CA THR A 70 2.01 1.30 2.56
C THR A 70 2.67 2.48 3.27
N VAL A 71 2.37 2.64 4.55
CA VAL A 71 3.02 3.60 5.44
C VAL A 71 3.84 2.82 6.46
N ASN A 72 5.14 3.07 6.48
CA ASN A 72 6.06 2.43 7.40
C ASN A 72 6.69 3.47 8.35
N PHE A 73 6.40 3.37 9.65
CA PHE A 73 6.93 4.23 10.68
C PHE A 73 8.24 3.65 11.23
N GLN A 74 9.27 4.49 11.33
CA GLN A 74 10.63 4.11 11.75
C GLN A 74 11.17 5.14 12.74
N GLY A 75 10.66 5.10 13.97
CA GLY A 75 11.02 6.07 15.00
C GLY A 75 10.55 7.48 14.67
N GLU A 76 11.46 8.39 14.39
CA GLU A 76 11.15 9.79 14.07
C GLU A 76 10.88 10.04 12.58
N GLN A 77 10.89 9.02 11.77
CA GLN A 77 10.68 9.09 10.32
C GLN A 77 9.55 8.16 9.89
N ALA A 78 8.96 8.47 8.75
CA ALA A 78 8.05 7.56 8.06
C ALA A 78 8.35 7.55 6.57
N THR A 79 7.98 6.46 5.91
CA THR A 79 8.01 6.34 4.45
C THR A 79 6.63 5.96 3.95
N VAL A 80 6.28 6.45 2.76
CA VAL A 80 5.01 6.15 2.09
C VAL A 80 5.31 5.59 0.72
N ASP A 81 4.80 4.40 0.46
CA ASP A 81 4.71 3.83 -0.88
C ASP A 81 3.24 3.85 -1.32
N ALA A 82 2.90 4.73 -2.25
CA ALA A 82 1.53 4.91 -2.74
C ALA A 82 1.17 4.00 -3.92
N GLY A 83 2.11 3.18 -4.41
CA GLY A 83 1.82 2.19 -5.44
C GLY A 83 1.24 2.74 -6.74
N ASN A 84 1.55 3.96 -7.13
CA ASN A 84 0.92 4.66 -8.25
C ASN A 84 -0.61 4.70 -8.15
N ALA A 85 -1.16 4.74 -6.94
CA ALA A 85 -2.60 4.83 -6.73
C ALA A 85 -3.14 6.13 -7.36
N PRO A 86 -4.10 6.04 -8.29
CA PRO A 86 -4.57 7.21 -9.02
C PRO A 86 -5.30 8.18 -8.08
N GLY A 87 -5.00 9.46 -8.20
CA GLY A 87 -5.61 10.53 -7.40
C GLY A 87 -5.16 10.53 -5.93
N VAL A 88 -4.04 9.91 -5.61
CA VAL A 88 -3.44 9.94 -4.28
C VAL A 88 -2.23 10.87 -4.28
N THR A 89 -2.22 11.77 -3.31
CA THR A 89 -1.06 12.60 -2.97
C THR A 89 -0.73 12.41 -1.49
N TYR A 90 0.52 12.57 -1.12
CA TYR A 90 0.93 12.47 0.26
C TYR A 90 2.07 13.45 0.59
N SER A 91 2.18 13.77 1.86
CA SER A 91 3.32 14.48 2.43
C SER A 91 3.80 13.77 3.68
N VAL A 92 5.11 13.85 3.92
CA VAL A 92 5.77 13.27 5.08
C VAL A 92 6.64 14.34 5.73
N ASN A 93 6.45 14.55 7.02
CA ASN A 93 7.27 15.44 7.83
C ASN A 93 7.71 14.70 9.10
N GLY A 94 8.92 14.15 9.08
CA GLY A 94 9.38 13.21 10.10
C GLY A 94 8.49 11.97 10.12
N ALA A 95 7.88 11.66 11.25
CA ALA A 95 6.91 10.58 11.40
C ALA A 95 5.45 11.03 11.23
N ASN A 96 5.21 12.27 10.77
CA ASN A 96 3.86 12.75 10.52
C ASN A 96 3.53 12.61 9.03
N VAL A 97 2.52 11.83 8.73
CA VAL A 97 2.10 11.48 7.37
C VAL A 97 0.71 12.04 7.10
N SER A 98 0.57 12.71 5.96
CA SER A 98 -0.74 13.12 5.44
C SER A 98 -0.96 12.51 4.07
N ILE A 99 -2.10 11.84 3.89
CA ILE A 99 -2.52 11.22 2.63
C ILE A 99 -3.84 11.85 2.22
N VAL A 100 -3.91 12.33 1.00
CA VAL A 100 -5.13 12.86 0.39
C VAL A 100 -5.46 12.05 -0.85
N SER A 101 -6.66 11.50 -0.89
CA SER A 101 -7.21 10.82 -2.06
C SER A 101 -8.32 11.64 -2.68
N THR A 102 -8.24 11.88 -3.97
CA THR A 102 -9.34 12.45 -4.78
C THR A 102 -10.03 11.37 -5.62
N ASN A 103 -9.66 10.11 -5.43
CA ASN A 103 -10.20 8.98 -6.17
C ASN A 103 -11.66 8.72 -5.78
N VAL A 104 -12.55 8.74 -6.77
CA VAL A 104 -14.00 8.52 -6.60
C VAL A 104 -14.47 7.19 -7.20
N LYS A 105 -13.56 6.38 -7.76
CA LYS A 105 -13.90 5.16 -8.51
C LYS A 105 -13.48 3.87 -7.84
N GLN A 106 -12.38 3.89 -7.08
CA GLN A 106 -11.75 2.68 -6.55
C GLN A 106 -11.53 2.79 -5.04
N GLU A 107 -11.78 1.71 -4.33
CA GLU A 107 -11.42 1.58 -2.92
C GLU A 107 -9.91 1.47 -2.78
N LEU A 108 -9.35 2.26 -1.85
CA LEU A 108 -7.94 2.21 -1.50
C LEU A 108 -7.76 1.34 -0.25
N GLU A 109 -6.73 0.53 -0.27
CA GLU A 109 -6.25 -0.20 0.90
C GLU A 109 -4.97 0.46 1.41
N THR A 110 -4.91 0.77 2.69
CA THR A 110 -3.72 1.35 3.33
C THR A 110 -3.20 0.40 4.39
N VAL A 111 -1.94 0.02 4.28
CA VAL A 111 -1.25 -0.79 5.28
C VAL A 111 -0.40 0.13 6.15
N LEU A 112 -0.60 0.07 7.46
CA LEU A 112 0.15 0.83 8.45
C LEU A 112 1.00 -0.15 9.24
N GLN A 113 2.31 0.11 9.31
CA GLN A 113 3.25 -0.76 10.01
C GLN A 113 4.39 0.01 10.64
N GLY A 114 5.15 -0.69 11.50
CA GLY A 114 6.31 -0.13 12.20
C GLY A 114 5.95 0.61 13.47
N GLN A 115 6.87 1.43 13.97
CA GLN A 115 6.72 2.08 15.27
C GLN A 115 7.15 3.54 15.26
N SER A 116 6.45 4.39 16.01
CA SER A 116 6.84 5.76 16.33
C SER A 116 6.23 6.21 17.65
N SER A 117 7.06 6.80 18.51
CA SER A 117 6.62 7.40 19.77
C SER A 117 6.09 8.83 19.61
N ASN A 118 6.24 9.43 18.44
CA ASN A 118 5.73 10.78 18.13
C ASN A 118 5.40 10.90 16.62
N GLY A 119 4.54 10.02 16.14
CA GLY A 119 4.11 10.01 14.76
C GLY A 119 2.59 10.15 14.62
N SER A 120 2.15 10.48 13.43
CA SER A 120 0.72 10.57 13.13
C SER A 120 0.41 10.24 11.68
N LEU A 121 -0.81 9.78 11.44
CA LEU A 121 -1.40 9.64 10.12
C LEU A 121 -2.68 10.45 10.03
N THR A 122 -2.78 11.30 9.03
CA THR A 122 -4.05 11.90 8.59
C THR A 122 -4.40 11.38 7.20
N TYR A 123 -5.62 10.85 7.03
CA TYR A 123 -6.10 10.39 5.72
C TYR A 123 -7.40 11.07 5.37
N THR A 124 -7.45 11.72 4.22
CA THR A 124 -8.66 12.36 3.68
C THR A 124 -9.03 11.74 2.34
N GLY A 125 -10.29 11.37 2.16
CA GLY A 125 -10.78 10.82 0.91
C GLY A 125 -12.30 10.75 0.80
N PRO A 126 -12.85 10.76 -0.42
CA PRO A 126 -14.29 10.79 -0.67
C PRO A 126 -14.95 9.41 -0.63
N LEU A 127 -14.18 8.33 -0.69
CA LEU A 127 -14.67 6.95 -0.72
C LEU A 127 -14.49 6.24 0.62
N LYS A 128 -15.20 5.12 0.77
CA LYS A 128 -14.88 4.14 1.80
C LYS A 128 -13.41 3.70 1.64
N CYS A 129 -12.75 3.48 2.75
CA CYS A 129 -11.35 3.09 2.79
C CYS A 129 -11.13 1.93 3.77
N LYS A 130 -10.04 1.21 3.54
CA LYS A 130 -9.64 0.07 4.34
C LYS A 130 -8.23 0.30 4.87
N PHE A 131 -8.06 0.15 6.17
CA PHE A 131 -6.77 0.21 6.85
C PHE A 131 -6.45 -1.15 7.44
N THR A 132 -5.23 -1.63 7.17
CA THR A 132 -4.69 -2.83 7.80
C THR A 132 -3.56 -2.41 8.73
N LEU A 133 -3.70 -2.69 10.03
CA LEU A 133 -2.66 -2.49 11.02
C LEU A 133 -1.79 -3.75 11.05
N ASN A 134 -0.55 -3.63 10.59
CA ASN A 134 0.40 -4.72 10.47
C ASN A 134 1.57 -4.48 11.44
N GLY A 135 1.40 -4.86 12.68
CA GLY A 135 2.42 -4.63 13.71
C GLY A 135 2.69 -3.14 13.98
N LEU A 136 1.64 -2.31 13.91
CA LEU A 136 1.75 -0.87 14.16
C LEU A 136 1.80 -0.57 15.66
N ASP A 137 2.83 0.19 16.08
CA ASP A 137 2.93 0.84 17.38
C ASP A 137 3.12 2.35 17.16
N LEU A 138 2.04 3.11 17.29
CA LEU A 138 2.01 4.53 16.95
C LEU A 138 1.44 5.36 18.10
N THR A 139 2.26 6.28 18.61
CA THR A 139 1.89 7.29 19.59
C THR A 139 2.06 8.68 18.99
N SER A 140 1.17 9.61 19.32
CA SER A 140 1.29 11.01 18.94
C SER A 140 1.21 11.91 20.18
N THR A 141 2.07 12.91 20.23
CA THR A 141 2.08 13.94 21.30
C THR A 141 1.35 15.22 20.89
N GLN A 142 0.97 15.35 19.62
CA GLN A 142 0.39 16.58 19.05
C GLN A 142 -1.09 16.45 18.66
N GLY A 143 -1.73 15.31 18.97
CA GLY A 143 -3.12 15.07 18.63
C GLY A 143 -3.41 13.59 18.38
N PRO A 144 -4.41 13.24 17.58
CA PRO A 144 -4.69 11.85 17.24
C PRO A 144 -3.50 11.19 16.53
N ALA A 145 -3.16 9.97 16.95
CA ALA A 145 -2.15 9.18 16.23
C ALA A 145 -2.66 8.76 14.83
N ILE A 146 -3.96 8.52 14.70
CA ILE A 146 -4.62 8.25 13.42
C ILE A 146 -5.89 9.11 13.35
N ASP A 147 -5.95 9.94 12.31
CA ASP A 147 -7.11 10.79 12.01
C ASP A 147 -7.60 10.49 10.59
N ILE A 148 -8.85 10.06 10.46
CA ILE A 148 -9.47 9.69 9.19
C ILE A 148 -10.76 10.47 9.00
N PRO A 149 -10.69 11.76 8.65
CA PRO A 149 -11.85 12.57 8.36
C PRO A 149 -12.52 12.15 7.05
N CYS A 150 -13.11 10.97 7.04
CA CYS A 150 -13.76 10.36 5.89
C CYS A 150 -15.27 10.32 6.15
N GLY A 151 -16.07 10.91 5.25
CA GLY A 151 -17.54 10.88 5.35
C GLY A 151 -18.20 9.54 4.99
N LYS A 152 -17.40 8.48 4.81
CA LYS A 152 -17.82 7.14 4.40
C LYS A 152 -17.33 6.08 5.40
N ARG A 153 -17.73 4.83 5.16
CA ARG A 153 -17.30 3.71 5.99
C ARG A 153 -15.78 3.51 5.95
N VAL A 154 -15.18 3.40 7.11
CA VAL A 154 -13.79 2.98 7.31
C VAL A 154 -13.79 1.55 7.81
N ALA A 155 -13.05 0.66 7.17
CA ALA A 155 -12.78 -0.68 7.65
C ALA A 155 -11.37 -0.72 8.26
N LEU A 156 -11.28 -1.13 9.52
CA LEU A 156 -10.01 -1.32 10.22
C LEU A 156 -9.79 -2.83 10.43
N ILE A 157 -8.64 -3.32 10.01
CA ILE A 157 -8.28 -4.73 10.05
C ILE A 157 -6.96 -4.87 10.80
N LEU A 158 -6.90 -5.80 11.73
CA LEU A 158 -5.65 -6.22 12.35
C LEU A 158 -5.06 -7.36 11.50
N ALA A 159 -3.81 -7.22 11.09
CA ALA A 159 -3.08 -8.32 10.47
C ALA A 159 -2.78 -9.39 11.53
N PRO A 160 -2.79 -10.67 11.16
CA PRO A 160 -2.49 -11.78 12.07
C PRO A 160 -1.04 -11.74 12.54
#